data_92578a705df879745aa01905e5417d17
#
_entry.id   92578a705df879745aa01905e5417d17
#
_cell.length_a   1.000
_cell.length_b   1.000
_cell.length_c   1.000
_cell.angle_alpha   90.00
_cell.angle_beta   90.00
_cell.angle_gamma   90.00
#
_symmetry.space_group_name_H-M   'P 1'
#
loop_
_entity.id
_entity.type
_entity.pdbx_description
1 polymer ?
#
loop_
_entity_poly.entity_id
_entity_poly.type
_entity_poly.pdbx_seq_one_letter_code
_entity_poly.pdbx_strand_id
1 'polypeptide(L)'
;MNERAILAGGCFWGVQDLVRKLPGVVSSRVGYSGGDVPNATYRNHGTHAEAVEIVFDPERISYRDLLEFFFQIHDPTTLNRQGNDLGASYRSAIFYGSDEQKRVAEDTIADVDASGLWPARVVTAVEPAGPFWEAEPEHQDYLERIPDGYTCHFVRPNWKLPRRKAS
;
A
#
# COMPACT_ATOMS: atom_id res chain seq x y z
N MET A 1 0.57 -19.25 -10.33
CA MET A 1 -0.68 -18.46 -10.41
C MET A 1 -0.46 -17.15 -9.64
N ASN A 2 -0.81 -16.03 -10.25
CA ASN A 2 -0.57 -14.74 -9.61
C ASN A 2 -1.65 -14.41 -8.56
N GLU A 3 -1.27 -13.61 -7.57
CA GLU A 3 -2.19 -13.06 -6.57
C GLU A 3 -2.32 -11.56 -6.74
N ARG A 4 -3.37 -11.02 -6.14
CA ARG A 4 -3.66 -9.59 -6.15
C ARG A 4 -3.61 -9.03 -4.74
N ALA A 5 -2.96 -7.87 -4.58
CA ALA A 5 -2.98 -7.10 -3.34
C ALA A 5 -3.47 -5.68 -3.64
N ILE A 6 -4.24 -5.10 -2.73
CA ILE A 6 -4.68 -3.70 -2.82
C ILE A 6 -4.21 -3.00 -1.55
N LEU A 7 -3.35 -2.00 -1.71
CA LEU A 7 -2.70 -1.29 -0.61
C LEU A 7 -2.85 0.22 -0.79
N ALA A 8 -3.18 0.91 0.29
CA ALA A 8 -3.27 2.36 0.33
C ALA A 8 -2.26 2.90 1.35
N GLY A 9 -1.32 3.71 0.91
CA GLY A 9 -0.24 4.23 1.76
C GLY A 9 0.14 5.66 1.43
N GLY A 10 -0.84 6.53 1.17
CA GLY A 10 -0.63 7.90 0.78
C GLY A 10 -0.75 8.09 -0.72
N CYS A 11 -0.10 9.12 -1.25
CA CYS A 11 -0.16 9.40 -2.68
C CYS A 11 0.25 8.18 -3.51
N PHE A 12 -0.65 7.73 -4.38
CA PHE A 12 -0.44 6.48 -5.12
C PHE A 12 0.70 6.56 -6.14
N TRP A 13 1.10 7.76 -6.55
CA TRP A 13 2.27 7.90 -7.45
C TRP A 13 3.53 7.31 -6.84
N GLY A 14 3.82 7.66 -5.58
CA GLY A 14 5.03 7.20 -4.90
C GLY A 14 4.97 5.72 -4.52
N VAL A 15 3.80 5.26 -4.07
CA VAL A 15 3.63 3.85 -3.72
C VAL A 15 3.83 2.98 -4.95
N GLN A 16 3.20 3.31 -6.08
CA GLN A 16 3.37 2.54 -7.31
C GLN A 16 4.81 2.53 -7.79
N ASP A 17 5.49 3.69 -7.74
CA ASP A 17 6.86 3.81 -8.21
C ASP A 17 7.81 2.84 -7.49
N LEU A 18 7.63 2.67 -6.19
CA LEU A 18 8.49 1.80 -5.40
C LEU A 18 8.10 0.33 -5.51
N VAL A 19 6.80 0.00 -5.44
CA VAL A 19 6.38 -1.41 -5.49
C VAL A 19 6.60 -2.05 -6.85
N ARG A 20 6.49 -1.30 -7.94
CA ARG A 20 6.71 -1.86 -9.29
C ARG A 20 8.13 -2.36 -9.51
N LYS A 21 9.07 -1.90 -8.70
CA LYS A 21 10.49 -2.30 -8.80
C LYS A 21 10.81 -3.58 -8.05
N LEU A 22 9.87 -4.11 -7.26
CA LEU A 22 10.13 -5.33 -6.48
C LEU A 22 10.15 -6.56 -7.39
N PRO A 23 11.17 -7.42 -7.26
CA PRO A 23 11.16 -8.71 -7.94
C PRO A 23 9.93 -9.52 -7.53
N GLY A 24 9.23 -10.07 -8.50
CA GLY A 24 7.99 -10.83 -8.25
C GLY A 24 6.72 -10.03 -8.48
N VAL A 25 6.79 -8.71 -8.55
CA VAL A 25 5.64 -7.87 -8.95
C VAL A 25 5.50 -7.96 -10.48
N VAL A 26 4.34 -8.42 -10.93
CA VAL A 26 4.05 -8.64 -12.34
C VAL A 26 3.50 -7.37 -12.98
N SER A 27 2.55 -6.71 -12.30
CA SER A 27 1.93 -5.47 -12.78
C SER A 27 1.35 -4.69 -11.61
N SER A 28 1.07 -3.41 -11.86
CA SER A 28 0.44 -2.54 -10.88
C SER A 28 -0.40 -1.50 -11.60
N ARG A 29 -1.46 -1.04 -10.93
CA ARG A 29 -2.24 0.11 -11.38
C ARG A 29 -2.70 0.91 -10.17
N VAL A 30 -2.79 2.22 -10.31
CA VAL A 30 -3.28 3.09 -9.26
C VAL A 30 -4.77 3.34 -9.44
N GLY A 31 -5.46 3.61 -8.33
CA GLY A 31 -6.90 3.83 -8.36
C GLY A 31 -7.44 4.23 -7.00
N TYR A 32 -8.74 4.02 -6.83
CA TYR A 32 -9.49 4.45 -5.64
C TYR A 32 -10.27 3.27 -5.09
N SER A 33 -10.20 3.07 -3.78
CA SER A 33 -10.89 1.95 -3.13
C SER A 33 -11.18 2.26 -1.66
N GLY A 34 -12.11 1.50 -1.09
CA GLY A 34 -12.45 1.59 0.32
C GLY A 34 -13.45 2.67 0.68
N GLY A 35 -14.07 3.32 -0.31
CA GLY A 35 -15.04 4.39 -0.12
C GLY A 35 -16.40 4.10 -0.74
N ASP A 36 -17.16 5.17 -1.01
CA ASP A 36 -18.58 5.08 -1.32
C ASP A 36 -18.99 5.58 -2.71
N VAL A 37 -18.10 6.27 -3.45
CA VAL A 37 -18.47 6.87 -4.74
C VAL A 37 -18.20 5.88 -5.88
N PRO A 38 -19.23 5.53 -6.69
CA PRO A 38 -19.01 4.71 -7.88
C PRO A 38 -18.33 5.52 -8.98
N ASN A 39 -17.56 4.84 -9.84
CA ASN A 39 -16.83 5.46 -10.94
C ASN A 39 -15.95 6.62 -10.46
N ALA A 40 -15.20 6.37 -9.39
CA ALA A 40 -14.38 7.38 -8.74
C ALA A 40 -13.32 7.97 -9.68
N THR A 41 -13.07 9.27 -9.51
CA THR A 41 -12.04 10.01 -10.24
C THR A 41 -11.16 10.77 -9.27
N TYR A 42 -10.05 11.33 -9.75
CA TYR A 42 -9.16 12.13 -8.91
C TYR A 42 -9.89 13.31 -8.26
N ARG A 43 -10.78 13.94 -9.00
CA ARG A 43 -11.54 15.11 -8.51
C ARG A 43 -12.77 14.73 -7.69
N ASN A 44 -13.27 13.51 -7.86
CA ASN A 44 -14.47 13.04 -7.16
C ASN A 44 -14.32 11.57 -6.79
N HIS A 45 -13.61 11.31 -5.71
CA HIS A 45 -13.48 9.95 -5.19
C HIS A 45 -14.06 9.79 -3.77
N GLY A 46 -14.82 10.75 -3.30
CA GLY A 46 -15.57 10.67 -2.04
C GLY A 46 -14.70 10.22 -0.88
N THR A 47 -15.08 9.15 -0.21
CA THR A 47 -14.35 8.59 0.93
C THR A 47 -13.31 7.54 0.52
N HIS A 48 -13.09 7.30 -0.77
CA HIS A 48 -12.07 6.35 -1.21
C HIS A 48 -10.66 6.82 -0.85
N ALA A 49 -9.78 5.85 -0.56
CA ALA A 49 -8.35 6.10 -0.47
C ALA A 49 -7.71 5.98 -1.85
N GLU A 50 -6.63 6.71 -2.06
CA GLU A 50 -5.73 6.45 -3.18
C GLU A 50 -5.01 5.12 -2.91
N ALA A 51 -5.14 4.17 -3.83
CA ALA A 51 -4.69 2.81 -3.63
C ALA A 51 -3.95 2.29 -4.85
N VAL A 52 -3.16 1.25 -4.65
CA VAL A 52 -2.45 0.55 -5.71
C VAL A 52 -2.90 -0.91 -5.70
N GLU A 53 -3.35 -1.39 -6.86
CA GLU A 53 -3.60 -2.81 -7.07
C GLU A 53 -2.31 -3.42 -7.63
N ILE A 54 -1.81 -4.44 -6.94
CA ILE A 54 -0.54 -5.08 -7.26
C ILE A 54 -0.83 -6.53 -7.61
N VAL A 55 -0.40 -6.95 -8.81
CA VAL A 55 -0.43 -8.35 -9.21
C VAL A 55 0.99 -8.89 -9.01
N PHE A 56 1.12 -9.95 -8.23
CA PHE A 56 2.43 -10.50 -7.88
C PHE A 56 2.44 -12.03 -8.00
N ASP A 57 3.64 -12.57 -8.22
CA ASP A 57 3.88 -14.00 -8.27
C ASP A 57 4.28 -14.49 -6.88
N PRO A 58 3.41 -15.25 -6.18
CA PRO A 58 3.67 -15.68 -4.81
C PRO A 58 4.83 -16.68 -4.69
N GLU A 59 5.30 -17.25 -5.79
CA GLU A 59 6.51 -18.08 -5.79
C GLU A 59 7.78 -17.25 -5.75
N ARG A 60 7.71 -15.96 -6.12
CA ARG A 60 8.86 -15.05 -6.15
C ARG A 60 8.85 -14.04 -5.01
N ILE A 61 7.66 -13.59 -4.59
CA ILE A 61 7.49 -12.69 -3.44
C ILE A 61 6.22 -13.10 -2.71
N SER A 62 6.30 -13.27 -1.38
CA SER A 62 5.13 -13.60 -0.59
C SER A 62 4.29 -12.35 -0.31
N TYR A 63 3.01 -12.54 0.05
CA TYR A 63 2.18 -11.43 0.51
C TYR A 63 2.81 -10.76 1.74
N ARG A 64 3.39 -11.55 2.64
CA ARG A 64 4.10 -11.04 3.82
C ARG A 64 5.27 -10.13 3.43
N ASP A 65 6.09 -10.55 2.47
CA ASP A 65 7.23 -9.75 2.00
C ASP A 65 6.76 -8.44 1.40
N LEU A 66 5.66 -8.48 0.63
CA LEU A 66 5.07 -7.29 0.04
C LEU A 66 4.61 -6.31 1.12
N LEU A 67 3.95 -6.80 2.18
CA LEU A 67 3.50 -5.96 3.28
C LEU A 67 4.66 -5.39 4.10
N GLU A 68 5.72 -6.16 4.32
CA GLU A 68 6.90 -5.66 5.00
C GLU A 68 7.53 -4.51 4.24
N PHE A 69 7.60 -4.61 2.91
CA PHE A 69 8.07 -3.52 2.07
C PHE A 69 7.13 -2.31 2.14
N PHE A 70 5.82 -2.54 2.08
CA PHE A 70 4.80 -1.51 2.21
C PHE A 70 5.00 -0.69 3.49
N PHE A 71 5.28 -1.34 4.61
CA PHE A 71 5.53 -0.65 5.87
C PHE A 71 6.88 0.05 5.93
N GLN A 72 7.78 -0.18 4.99
CA GLN A 72 9.05 0.56 4.87
C GLN A 72 8.91 1.83 4.06
N ILE A 73 7.99 1.88 3.11
CA ILE A 73 7.93 2.97 2.12
C ILE A 73 6.95 4.08 2.50
N HIS A 74 6.16 3.89 3.54
CA HIS A 74 5.25 4.92 4.04
C HIS A 74 5.21 4.87 5.56
N ASP A 75 4.67 5.93 6.19
CA ASP A 75 4.51 5.94 7.64
C ASP A 75 3.12 5.39 7.99
N PRO A 76 3.02 4.17 8.55
CA PRO A 76 1.72 3.57 8.89
C PRO A 76 1.19 4.03 10.26
N THR A 77 1.84 5.02 10.87
CA THR A 77 1.50 5.48 12.23
C THR A 77 0.77 6.82 12.23
N THR A 78 0.51 7.41 11.07
CA THR A 78 -0.17 8.70 10.96
C THR A 78 -1.58 8.51 10.40
N LEU A 79 -2.59 8.95 11.18
CA LEU A 79 -4.00 8.77 10.82
C LEU A 79 -4.41 9.78 9.75
N ASN A 80 -5.01 9.29 8.65
CA ASN A 80 -5.53 10.11 7.55
C ASN A 80 -4.51 11.14 7.05
N ARG A 81 -3.26 10.71 6.96
CA ARG A 81 -2.16 11.58 6.57
C ARG A 81 -0.97 10.76 6.14
N GLN A 82 -0.24 11.25 5.14
CA GLN A 82 1.05 10.68 4.76
C GLN A 82 2.00 11.81 4.39
N GLY A 83 3.02 12.04 5.25
CA GLY A 83 3.96 13.14 5.03
C GLY A 83 3.23 14.48 4.97
N ASN A 84 3.39 15.19 3.86
CA ASN A 84 2.76 16.48 3.64
C ASN A 84 1.33 16.37 3.10
N ASP A 85 0.88 15.17 2.74
CA ASP A 85 -0.45 14.93 2.20
C ASP A 85 -1.44 14.69 3.34
N LEU A 86 -2.44 15.57 3.45
CA LEU A 86 -3.43 15.53 4.54
C LEU A 86 -4.79 15.08 3.99
N GLY A 87 -5.48 14.25 4.77
CA GLY A 87 -6.85 13.83 4.48
C GLY A 87 -7.01 12.33 4.33
N ALA A 88 -8.27 11.88 4.35
CA ALA A 88 -8.62 10.46 4.30
C ALA A 88 -8.18 9.76 3.00
N SER A 89 -8.01 10.52 1.91
CA SER A 89 -7.48 10.00 0.64
C SER A 89 -6.10 9.39 0.80
N TYR A 90 -5.34 9.85 1.77
CA TYR A 90 -3.94 9.47 2.00
C TYR A 90 -3.77 8.57 3.21
N ARG A 91 -4.85 7.97 3.69
CA ARG A 91 -4.80 7.06 4.84
C ARG A 91 -4.10 5.75 4.48
N SER A 92 -3.57 5.09 5.51
CA SER A 92 -2.96 3.78 5.39
C SER A 92 -4.03 2.70 5.51
N ALA A 93 -4.10 1.80 4.54
CA ALA A 93 -5.08 0.70 4.57
C ALA A 93 -4.58 -0.50 3.78
N ILE A 94 -5.01 -1.67 4.21
CA ILE A 94 -4.81 -2.94 3.51
C ILE A 94 -6.19 -3.50 3.22
N PHE A 95 -6.50 -3.70 1.94
CA PHE A 95 -7.77 -4.26 1.50
C PHE A 95 -7.57 -5.73 1.14
N TYR A 96 -7.94 -6.63 2.05
CA TYR A 96 -7.66 -8.05 1.85
C TYR A 96 -8.71 -8.71 0.94
N GLY A 97 -8.24 -9.66 0.13
CA GLY A 97 -9.09 -10.42 -0.78
C GLY A 97 -9.37 -11.85 -0.31
N SER A 98 -8.83 -12.24 0.85
CA SER A 98 -9.01 -13.58 1.41
C SER A 98 -8.75 -13.56 2.91
N ASP A 99 -9.22 -14.59 3.61
CA ASP A 99 -8.94 -14.75 5.05
C ASP A 99 -7.45 -14.91 5.31
N GLU A 100 -6.73 -15.54 4.42
CA GLU A 100 -5.27 -15.68 4.50
C GLU A 100 -4.59 -14.32 4.45
N GLN A 101 -5.00 -13.45 3.53
CA GLN A 101 -4.44 -12.10 3.44
C GLN A 101 -4.74 -11.30 4.71
N LYS A 102 -5.97 -11.41 5.23
CA LYS A 102 -6.35 -10.75 6.49
C LYS A 102 -5.44 -11.18 7.63
N ARG A 103 -5.24 -12.49 7.77
CA ARG A 103 -4.38 -13.04 8.83
C ARG A 103 -2.95 -12.54 8.70
N VAL A 104 -2.38 -12.57 7.50
CA VAL A 104 -1.01 -12.10 7.26
C VAL A 104 -0.90 -10.61 7.55
N ALA A 105 -1.90 -9.80 7.17
CA ALA A 105 -1.91 -8.37 7.45
C ALA A 105 -1.92 -8.09 8.95
N GLU A 106 -2.79 -8.77 9.70
CA GLU A 106 -2.87 -8.60 11.15
C GLU A 106 -1.58 -9.04 11.84
N ASP A 107 -0.99 -10.17 11.42
CA ASP A 107 0.28 -10.66 11.96
C ASP A 107 1.42 -9.68 11.67
N THR A 108 1.46 -9.10 10.48
CA THR A 108 2.50 -8.14 10.10
C THR A 108 2.40 -6.88 10.96
N ILE A 109 1.19 -6.36 11.16
CA ILE A 109 0.95 -5.19 12.01
C ILE A 109 1.39 -5.48 13.45
N ALA A 110 1.05 -6.65 13.96
CA ALA A 110 1.46 -7.04 15.31
C ALA A 110 2.98 -7.06 15.46
N ASP A 111 3.68 -7.58 14.46
CA ASP A 111 5.14 -7.62 14.46
C ASP A 111 5.76 -6.23 14.36
N VAL A 112 5.18 -5.35 13.54
CA VAL A 112 5.62 -3.94 13.43
C VAL A 112 5.48 -3.25 14.78
N ASP A 113 4.32 -3.36 15.42
CA ASP A 113 4.08 -2.74 16.73
C ASP A 113 5.01 -3.30 17.80
N ALA A 114 5.26 -4.61 17.79
CA ALA A 114 6.11 -5.27 18.79
C ALA A 114 7.58 -4.95 18.59
N SER A 115 8.01 -4.58 17.39
CA SER A 115 9.43 -4.35 17.07
C SER A 115 10.00 -3.09 17.72
N GLY A 116 9.17 -2.07 17.92
CA GLY A 116 9.62 -0.76 18.41
C GLY A 116 10.42 0.05 17.40
N LEU A 117 10.49 -0.39 16.15
CA LEU A 117 11.28 0.29 15.11
C LEU A 117 10.56 1.50 14.51
N TRP A 118 9.24 1.52 14.54
CA TRP A 118 8.43 2.63 14.02
C TRP A 118 8.16 3.64 15.14
N PRO A 119 7.88 4.92 14.80
CA PRO A 119 7.79 5.99 15.82
C PRO A 119 6.54 5.91 16.70
N ALA A 120 5.51 5.17 16.30
CA ALA A 120 4.26 5.04 17.05
C ALA A 120 3.57 3.73 16.66
N ARG A 121 2.37 3.50 17.22
CA ARG A 121 1.58 2.32 16.86
C ARG A 121 1.00 2.46 15.46
N VAL A 122 0.87 1.33 14.77
CA VAL A 122 0.27 1.27 13.45
C VAL A 122 -1.21 1.63 13.51
N VAL A 123 -1.64 2.52 12.62
CA VAL A 123 -3.05 2.91 12.47
C VAL A 123 -3.64 2.42 11.14
N THR A 124 -2.92 1.57 10.41
CA THR A 124 -3.37 0.99 9.15
C THR A 124 -4.68 0.23 9.34
N ALA A 125 -5.71 0.57 8.56
CA ALA A 125 -6.97 -0.16 8.56
C ALA A 125 -6.81 -1.46 7.78
N VAL A 126 -7.40 -2.55 8.28
CA VAL A 126 -7.43 -3.84 7.58
C VAL A 126 -8.90 -4.12 7.27
N GLU A 127 -9.27 -4.01 6.01
CA GLU A 127 -10.66 -4.05 5.56
C GLU A 127 -10.82 -5.02 4.38
N PRO A 128 -12.01 -5.64 4.21
CA PRO A 128 -12.25 -6.48 3.04
C PRO A 128 -12.21 -5.64 1.76
N ALA A 129 -11.64 -6.20 0.70
CA ALA A 129 -11.57 -5.51 -0.59
C ALA A 129 -12.96 -5.36 -1.18
N GLY A 130 -13.30 -4.13 -1.54
CA GLY A 130 -14.49 -3.80 -2.33
C GLY A 130 -14.09 -3.44 -3.76
N PRO A 131 -14.94 -2.68 -4.47
CA PRO A 131 -14.60 -2.25 -5.82
C PRO A 131 -13.31 -1.44 -5.85
N PHE A 132 -12.49 -1.71 -6.88
CA PHE A 132 -11.31 -0.92 -7.18
C PHE A 132 -11.58 -0.14 -8.47
N TRP A 133 -11.57 1.19 -8.36
CA TRP A 133 -11.82 2.08 -9.48
C TRP A 133 -10.50 2.58 -10.04
N GLU A 134 -10.12 2.09 -11.22
CA GLU A 134 -8.85 2.47 -11.83
C GLU A 134 -8.79 3.98 -12.05
N ALA A 135 -7.66 4.57 -11.67
CA ALA A 135 -7.45 6.01 -11.86
C ALA A 135 -7.19 6.34 -13.33
N GLU A 136 -7.31 7.60 -13.65
CA GLU A 136 -7.14 8.13 -14.99
C GLU A 136 -5.75 7.78 -15.56
N PRO A 137 -5.61 7.67 -16.89
CA PRO A 137 -4.33 7.26 -17.49
C PRO A 137 -3.14 8.15 -17.11
N GLU A 138 -3.35 9.43 -16.87
CA GLU A 138 -2.29 10.36 -16.48
C GLU A 138 -1.69 10.05 -15.11
N HIS A 139 -2.39 9.27 -14.27
CA HIS A 139 -1.90 8.84 -12.96
C HIS A 139 -1.19 7.49 -13.00
N GLN A 140 -1.35 6.72 -14.08
CA GLN A 140 -0.69 5.43 -14.19
C GLN A 140 0.79 5.61 -14.51
N ASP A 141 1.66 4.96 -13.72
CA ASP A 141 3.12 5.02 -13.89
C ASP A 141 3.65 6.45 -13.94
N TYR A 142 3.06 7.34 -13.12
CA TYR A 142 3.35 8.77 -13.17
C TYR A 142 4.84 9.06 -12.97
N LEU A 143 5.46 8.47 -11.94
CA LEU A 143 6.88 8.73 -11.64
C LEU A 143 7.83 7.99 -12.57
N GLU A 144 7.37 6.98 -13.30
CA GLU A 144 8.15 6.38 -14.38
C GLU A 144 8.25 7.33 -15.57
N ARG A 145 7.15 8.01 -15.90
CA ARG A 145 7.10 8.97 -17.01
C ARG A 145 7.67 10.34 -16.62
N ILE A 146 7.54 10.73 -15.34
CA ILE A 146 8.01 12.02 -14.81
C ILE A 146 8.85 11.73 -13.57
N PRO A 147 10.12 11.30 -13.74
CA PRO A 147 10.94 10.81 -12.62
C PRO A 147 11.24 11.84 -11.53
N ASP A 148 11.19 13.15 -11.84
CA ASP A 148 11.38 14.23 -10.88
C ASP A 148 10.05 14.80 -10.37
N GLY A 149 8.93 14.11 -10.61
CA GLY A 149 7.63 14.48 -10.07
C GLY A 149 7.58 14.32 -8.55
N TYR A 150 6.48 14.85 -7.97
CA TYR A 150 6.29 14.84 -6.52
C TYR A 150 6.19 13.41 -5.95
N THR A 151 6.93 13.16 -4.87
CA THR A 151 6.75 11.96 -4.04
C THR A 151 7.20 12.27 -2.61
N CYS A 152 6.51 11.67 -1.62
CA CYS A 152 6.94 11.65 -0.23
C CYS A 152 7.33 10.24 0.22
N HIS A 153 7.39 9.30 -0.71
CA HIS A 153 7.68 7.90 -0.42
C HIS A 153 9.15 7.59 -0.66
N PHE A 154 9.72 6.83 0.26
CA PHE A 154 11.10 6.34 0.16
C PHE A 154 11.24 5.12 1.04
N VAL A 155 12.24 4.29 0.75
CA VAL A 155 12.53 3.10 1.56
C VAL A 155 13.29 3.54 2.80
N ARG A 156 12.72 3.24 3.98
CA ARG A 156 13.36 3.53 5.27
C ARG A 156 14.11 2.29 5.74
N PRO A 157 15.45 2.27 5.68
CA PRO A 157 16.21 1.05 5.97
C PRO A 157 16.06 0.57 7.41
N ASN A 158 15.78 1.48 8.34
CA ASN A 158 15.64 1.14 9.76
C ASN A 158 14.26 0.55 10.11
N TRP A 159 13.28 0.68 9.20
CA TRP A 159 11.92 0.15 9.41
C TRP A 159 11.79 -1.22 8.77
N LYS A 160 12.75 -2.07 9.02
CA LYS A 160 12.77 -3.41 8.46
C LYS A 160 12.65 -4.42 9.58
N LEU A 161 11.61 -5.24 9.51
CA LEU A 161 11.39 -6.31 10.48
C LEU A 161 12.50 -7.35 10.38
N PRO A 162 12.96 -7.89 11.54
CA PRO A 162 13.86 -9.03 11.52
C PRO A 162 13.15 -10.22 10.88
N ARG A 163 13.92 -11.04 10.15
CA ARG A 163 13.38 -12.22 9.51
C ARG A 163 12.81 -13.16 10.58
N ARG A 164 11.58 -13.63 10.38
CA ARG A 164 11.02 -14.65 11.26
C ARG A 164 11.85 -15.90 11.14
N LYS A 165 12.15 -16.50 12.30
CA LYS A 165 12.79 -17.83 12.32
C LYS A 165 11.80 -18.83 11.75
N ALA A 166 12.29 -19.72 10.88
CA ALA A 166 11.51 -20.85 10.42
C ALA A 166 11.10 -21.68 11.63
N SER A 167 9.80 -21.90 11.80
CA SER A 167 9.28 -22.71 12.88
C SER A 167 9.11 -24.14 12.41
#